data_240d6d6dbe85f69fc6dfc03ac2fec615
#
_entry.id   240d6d6dbe85f69fc6dfc03ac2fec615
#
_cell.length_a   1.000
_cell.length_b   1.000
_cell.length_c   1.000
_cell.angle_alpha   90.00
_cell.angle_beta   90.00
_cell.angle_gamma   90.00
#
_symmetry.space_group_name_H-M   'P 1'
#
loop_
_entity.id
_entity.type
_entity.pdbx_description
1 polymer ?
#
loop_
_entity_poly.entity_id
_entity_poly.type
_entity_poly.pdbx_seq_one_letter_code
_entity_poly.pdbx_strand_id
1 'polypeptide(L)'
;MFVKSIFSRYIMKYYLIAGEASGDLHASHLMRSIKRIDPDAMFRFFGGDNMSSAGGDCVRHYRELAYMGFLPVLLHLPTILRNIRLCKRDIVSWQPDVVIPVDYAGFNLNICKFLTSYRRKHDRRRPHTFYYISPKIWAWKEWRIKDFRRDVEEMFCILPFEKEFFEQKHHYPVHYVGNPTADEVRAFKATYTETFSDFCRSNGLDDSRPVIAILAGSRMQEIENNLPPMLSAATDSRYQYVVAGAPSIDRAVYEPYLRGSGASLVMGQTYALLSHSTAAMVTSGTATLETALFNVPQVVCYHTILPRLYRLAFNLVIKCRYISLVNLIAGSEVVQELFADRFSVANIREALSDILPGGKGRAAMLEGYRTVMERLGDTSAPDNAASEIVSLLRRQP
;
A
#
# COMPACT_ATOMS: atom_id res chain seq x y z
N MET A 1 -5.26 15.83 55.49
CA MET A 1 -3.94 15.37 55.02
C MET A 1 -4.20 14.52 53.78
N PHE A 2 -4.24 15.15 52.59
CA PHE A 2 -4.46 14.45 51.33
C PHE A 2 -3.15 13.86 50.86
N VAL A 3 -2.99 12.54 50.93
CA VAL A 3 -1.91 11.80 50.28
C VAL A 3 -2.18 11.86 48.80
N LYS A 4 -1.54 12.79 48.08
CA LYS A 4 -1.40 12.75 46.63
C LYS A 4 -0.62 11.48 46.30
N SER A 5 -1.32 10.41 45.89
CA SER A 5 -0.69 9.26 45.23
C SER A 5 0.02 9.74 43.95
N ILE A 6 1.32 9.92 44.07
CA ILE A 6 2.19 10.15 42.92
C ILE A 6 2.39 8.78 42.24
N PHE A 7 1.35 8.32 41.50
CA PHE A 7 1.60 7.32 40.48
C PHE A 7 2.40 8.03 39.39
N SER A 8 3.70 7.81 39.39
CA SER A 8 4.54 8.12 38.25
C SER A 8 3.89 7.46 37.03
N ARG A 9 3.23 8.23 36.18
CA ARG A 9 2.58 7.72 34.97
C ARG A 9 3.66 7.15 34.09
N TYR A 10 3.66 5.83 33.89
CA TYR A 10 4.67 5.18 33.05
C TYR A 10 4.54 5.71 31.62
N ILE A 11 5.61 6.32 31.09
CA ILE A 11 5.65 6.87 29.74
C ILE A 11 6.07 5.74 28.79
N MET A 12 5.15 5.34 27.92
CA MET A 12 5.36 4.28 26.94
C MET A 12 6.24 4.76 25.77
N LYS A 13 7.25 3.98 25.42
CA LYS A 13 8.23 4.26 24.37
C LYS A 13 8.02 3.37 23.17
N TYR A 14 7.66 3.96 22.03
CA TYR A 14 7.39 3.29 20.77
C TYR A 14 8.51 3.52 19.77
N TYR A 15 9.11 2.45 19.24
CA TYR A 15 10.15 2.52 18.22
C TYR A 15 9.61 1.99 16.89
N LEU A 16 9.44 2.86 15.88
CA LEU A 16 8.87 2.47 14.59
C LEU A 16 9.97 2.36 13.51
N ILE A 17 9.78 1.44 12.54
CA ILE A 17 10.75 1.26 11.45
C ILE A 17 9.99 1.18 10.14
N ALA A 18 10.00 2.28 9.38
CA ALA A 18 9.47 2.39 8.02
C ALA A 18 10.63 2.60 7.03
N GLY A 19 10.73 1.75 6.02
CA GLY A 19 11.84 1.75 5.07
C GLY A 19 11.55 2.43 3.75
N GLU A 20 10.33 2.96 3.53
CA GLU A 20 9.89 3.58 2.29
C GLU A 20 8.78 4.60 2.51
N ALA A 21 8.44 5.38 1.48
CA ALA A 21 7.49 6.50 1.58
C ALA A 21 6.08 6.07 2.02
N SER A 22 5.57 4.94 1.53
CA SER A 22 4.28 4.38 1.94
C SER A 22 4.28 3.97 3.42
N GLY A 23 5.36 3.31 3.85
CA GLY A 23 5.55 2.94 5.24
C GLY A 23 5.62 4.16 6.17
N ASP A 24 6.31 5.23 5.76
CA ASP A 24 6.38 6.51 6.49
C ASP A 24 4.98 7.15 6.66
N LEU A 25 4.18 7.16 5.59
CA LEU A 25 2.82 7.69 5.63
C LEU A 25 1.94 6.88 6.60
N HIS A 26 1.88 5.57 6.45
CA HIS A 26 1.05 4.70 7.30
C HIS A 26 1.51 4.70 8.76
N ALA A 27 2.83 4.70 9.00
CA ALA A 27 3.39 4.82 10.35
C ALA A 27 3.02 6.17 11.00
N SER A 28 3.03 7.27 10.24
CA SER A 28 2.64 8.58 10.75
C SER A 28 1.18 8.63 11.21
N HIS A 29 0.28 7.98 10.46
CA HIS A 29 -1.13 7.86 10.84
C HIS A 29 -1.29 7.03 12.12
N LEU A 30 -0.57 5.89 12.21
CA LEU A 30 -0.53 5.07 13.43
C LEU A 30 -0.03 5.87 14.64
N MET A 31 1.07 6.64 14.50
CA MET A 31 1.62 7.48 15.56
C MET A 31 0.60 8.52 16.06
N ARG A 32 -0.13 9.19 15.15
CA ARG A 32 -1.19 10.14 15.50
C ARG A 32 -2.32 9.45 16.26
N SER A 33 -2.71 8.23 15.83
CA SER A 33 -3.76 7.45 16.49
C SER A 33 -3.32 6.96 17.87
N ILE A 34 -2.08 6.51 18.03
CA ILE A 34 -1.52 6.17 19.35
C ILE A 34 -1.54 7.38 20.28
N LYS A 35 -1.11 8.57 19.81
CA LYS A 35 -1.13 9.80 20.62
C LYS A 35 -2.51 10.22 21.11
N ARG A 36 -3.57 9.88 20.38
CA ARG A 36 -4.95 10.14 20.86
C ARG A 36 -5.33 9.27 22.06
N ILE A 37 -4.78 8.05 22.14
CA ILE A 37 -5.06 7.06 23.21
C ILE A 37 -4.07 7.17 24.37
N ASP A 38 -2.82 7.47 24.04
CA ASP A 38 -1.68 7.63 24.94
C ASP A 38 -0.97 8.96 24.65
N PRO A 39 -1.48 10.08 25.21
CA PRO A 39 -0.94 11.43 24.93
C PRO A 39 0.53 11.63 25.34
N ASP A 40 1.00 10.84 26.32
CA ASP A 40 2.38 10.89 26.83
C ASP A 40 3.34 9.97 26.03
N ALA A 41 2.84 9.26 25.00
CA ALA A 41 3.64 8.37 24.16
C ALA A 41 4.88 9.05 23.58
N MET A 42 6.04 8.45 23.77
CA MET A 42 7.30 8.87 23.16
C MET A 42 7.61 8.03 21.93
N PHE A 43 7.96 8.70 20.83
CA PHE A 43 8.30 8.03 19.57
C PHE A 43 9.74 8.28 19.18
N ARG A 44 10.40 7.22 18.70
CA ARG A 44 11.69 7.25 18.03
C ARG A 44 11.63 6.33 16.83
N PHE A 45 12.23 6.74 15.69
CA PHE A 45 11.94 6.00 14.47
C PHE A 45 13.02 6.09 13.38
N PHE A 46 13.02 5.11 12.52
CA PHE A 46 13.50 5.13 11.15
C PHE A 46 12.29 5.39 10.25
N GLY A 47 12.29 6.50 9.50
CA GLY A 47 11.11 6.94 8.72
C GLY A 47 11.42 8.19 7.93
N GLY A 48 10.46 9.07 7.75
CA GLY A 48 10.60 10.28 6.95
C GLY A 48 9.84 11.48 7.49
N ASP A 49 9.49 12.37 6.54
CA ASP A 49 8.90 13.67 6.85
C ASP A 49 7.48 13.55 7.45
N ASN A 50 6.68 12.54 7.02
CA ASN A 50 5.35 12.32 7.57
C ASN A 50 5.39 11.91 9.04
N MET A 51 6.27 10.97 9.40
CA MET A 51 6.47 10.56 10.79
C MET A 51 7.05 11.71 11.63
N SER A 52 7.99 12.48 11.07
CA SER A 52 8.53 13.68 11.74
C SER A 52 7.43 14.70 12.04
N SER A 53 6.49 14.91 11.14
CA SER A 53 5.33 15.79 11.33
C SER A 53 4.34 15.28 12.40
N ALA A 54 4.27 13.95 12.60
CA ALA A 54 3.47 13.34 13.67
C ALA A 54 4.14 13.48 15.05
N GLY A 55 5.43 13.83 15.08
CA GLY A 55 6.26 14.09 16.28
C GLY A 55 7.05 12.86 16.73
N GLY A 56 8.20 13.12 17.34
CA GLY A 56 9.17 12.10 17.78
C GLY A 56 10.54 12.31 17.14
N ASP A 57 11.52 11.45 17.49
CA ASP A 57 12.90 11.57 17.09
C ASP A 57 13.20 10.70 15.85
N CYS A 58 13.52 11.34 14.72
CA CYS A 58 13.99 10.64 13.52
C CYS A 58 15.48 10.29 13.64
N VAL A 59 15.78 9.00 13.76
CA VAL A 59 17.17 8.48 13.83
C VAL A 59 17.80 8.42 12.44
N ARG A 60 16.99 8.02 11.42
CA ARG A 60 17.46 7.88 10.05
C ARG A 60 16.31 8.05 9.08
N HIS A 61 16.51 8.87 8.04
CA HIS A 61 15.50 9.06 7.01
C HIS A 61 15.44 7.85 6.04
N TYR A 62 14.23 7.42 5.63
CA TYR A 62 14.06 6.23 4.78
C TYR A 62 14.76 6.35 3.42
N ARG A 63 14.96 7.56 2.88
CA ARG A 63 15.72 7.79 1.64
C ARG A 63 17.15 7.25 1.72
N GLU A 64 17.70 7.11 2.92
CA GLU A 64 19.01 6.52 3.18
C GLU A 64 18.95 4.99 3.43
N LEU A 65 17.73 4.41 3.45
CA LEU A 65 17.46 2.98 3.66
C LEU A 65 17.02 2.28 2.38
N ALA A 66 16.28 2.98 1.53
CA ALA A 66 15.54 2.42 0.41
C ALA A 66 16.46 2.17 -0.80
N TYR A 67 16.95 0.95 -0.90
CA TYR A 67 17.53 0.43 -2.13
C TYR A 67 16.63 -0.70 -2.63
N MET A 68 15.93 -0.47 -3.76
CA MET A 68 15.03 -1.45 -4.36
C MET A 68 15.65 -2.04 -5.63
N GLY A 69 15.40 -3.36 -5.83
CA GLY A 69 15.96 -4.12 -6.95
C GLY A 69 17.23 -4.87 -6.59
N PHE A 70 17.56 -5.92 -7.38
CA PHE A 70 18.67 -6.82 -7.09
C PHE A 70 20.03 -6.11 -7.15
N LEU A 71 20.29 -5.36 -8.23
CA LEU A 71 21.57 -4.71 -8.45
C LEU A 71 21.82 -3.53 -7.48
N PRO A 72 20.86 -2.60 -7.22
CA PRO A 72 21.04 -1.57 -6.20
C PRO A 72 21.25 -2.13 -4.79
N VAL A 73 20.53 -3.18 -4.40
CA VAL A 73 20.72 -3.84 -3.11
C VAL A 73 22.12 -4.43 -2.98
N LEU A 74 22.65 -5.06 -4.02
CA LEU A 74 24.01 -5.62 -4.02
C LEU A 74 25.08 -4.53 -3.91
N LEU A 75 24.96 -3.44 -4.64
CA LEU A 75 25.90 -2.31 -4.63
C LEU A 75 25.91 -1.56 -3.31
N HIS A 76 24.78 -1.50 -2.60
CA HIS A 76 24.62 -0.78 -1.34
C HIS A 76 24.59 -1.68 -0.09
N LEU A 77 24.98 -2.95 -0.22
CA LEU A 77 24.99 -3.90 0.89
C LEU A 77 25.75 -3.40 2.14
N PRO A 78 26.93 -2.75 2.04
CA PRO A 78 27.62 -2.19 3.20
C PRO A 78 26.79 -1.12 3.92
N THR A 79 26.08 -0.27 3.18
CA THR A 79 25.21 0.78 3.74
C THR A 79 24.02 0.16 4.46
N ILE A 80 23.38 -0.85 3.86
CA ILE A 80 22.28 -1.59 4.49
C ILE A 80 22.71 -2.22 5.80
N LEU A 81 23.86 -2.90 5.81
CA LEU A 81 24.42 -3.52 7.02
C LEU A 81 24.78 -2.49 8.09
N ARG A 82 25.32 -1.32 7.70
CA ARG A 82 25.59 -0.20 8.60
C ARG A 82 24.31 0.31 9.25
N ASN A 83 23.26 0.50 8.47
CA ASN A 83 21.95 0.97 8.95
C ASN A 83 21.28 -0.06 9.90
N ILE A 84 21.39 -1.36 9.60
CA ILE A 84 20.94 -2.43 10.51
C ILE A 84 21.70 -2.37 11.86
N ARG A 85 23.03 -2.17 11.83
CA ARG A 85 23.83 -2.05 13.06
C ARG A 85 23.46 -0.79 13.86
N LEU A 86 23.25 0.33 13.17
CA LEU A 86 22.81 1.58 13.79
C LEU A 86 21.45 1.38 14.48
N CYS A 87 20.46 0.83 13.78
CA CYS A 87 19.13 0.57 14.33
C CYS A 87 19.20 -0.31 15.60
N LYS A 88 19.97 -1.41 15.55
CA LYS A 88 20.16 -2.31 16.71
C LYS A 88 20.76 -1.60 17.91
N ARG A 89 21.80 -0.78 17.70
CA ARG A 89 22.44 -0.02 18.78
C ARG A 89 21.51 1.01 19.38
N ASP A 90 20.78 1.71 18.53
CA ASP A 90 19.87 2.75 18.95
C ASP A 90 18.68 2.19 19.76
N ILE A 91 18.09 1.07 19.34
CA ILE A 91 17.05 0.36 20.11
C ILE A 91 17.57 -0.04 21.50
N VAL A 92 18.78 -0.63 21.57
CA VAL A 92 19.38 -1.04 22.85
C VAL A 92 19.66 0.15 23.76
N SER A 93 20.12 1.28 23.20
CA SER A 93 20.42 2.50 23.95
C SER A 93 19.16 3.19 24.47
N TRP A 94 18.13 3.29 23.62
CA TRP A 94 16.90 4.02 23.96
C TRP A 94 15.92 3.20 24.81
N GLN A 95 16.03 1.86 24.76
CA GLN A 95 15.20 0.91 25.51
C GLN A 95 13.70 1.16 25.33
N PRO A 96 13.14 0.97 24.12
CA PRO A 96 11.71 1.08 23.91
C PRO A 96 10.92 -0.03 24.62
N ASP A 97 9.64 0.18 24.82
CA ASP A 97 8.71 -0.85 25.29
C ASP A 97 8.29 -1.77 24.16
N VAL A 98 8.14 -1.20 22.97
CA VAL A 98 7.76 -1.93 21.76
C VAL A 98 8.53 -1.42 20.56
N VAL A 99 8.91 -2.35 19.68
CA VAL A 99 9.40 -2.06 18.33
C VAL A 99 8.32 -2.45 17.33
N ILE A 100 7.96 -1.51 16.47
CA ILE A 100 6.90 -1.66 15.47
C ILE A 100 7.53 -1.56 14.06
N PRO A 101 7.97 -2.69 13.47
CA PRO A 101 8.32 -2.75 12.07
C PRO A 101 7.08 -2.51 11.20
N VAL A 102 7.23 -1.69 10.14
CA VAL A 102 6.15 -1.37 9.19
C VAL A 102 6.53 -1.89 7.82
N ASP A 103 5.80 -2.89 7.28
CA ASP A 103 6.11 -3.54 5.99
C ASP A 103 7.63 -3.87 5.84
N TYR A 104 8.28 -3.61 4.72
CA TYR A 104 9.73 -3.62 4.47
C TYR A 104 10.47 -4.84 5.03
N ALA A 105 10.00 -6.05 4.71
CA ALA A 105 10.45 -7.32 5.32
C ALA A 105 11.96 -7.58 5.28
N GLY A 106 12.68 -7.11 4.26
CA GLY A 106 14.11 -7.37 4.09
C GLY A 106 14.97 -6.87 5.25
N PHE A 107 14.73 -5.64 5.67
CA PHE A 107 15.40 -5.01 6.82
C PHE A 107 14.76 -5.43 8.13
N ASN A 108 13.44 -5.35 8.20
CA ASN A 108 12.67 -5.51 9.43
C ASN A 108 12.82 -6.90 10.06
N LEU A 109 12.85 -7.98 9.29
CA LEU A 109 13.07 -9.33 9.82
C LEU A 109 14.46 -9.51 10.47
N ASN A 110 15.50 -8.78 10.00
CA ASN A 110 16.81 -8.77 10.66
C ASN A 110 16.75 -8.11 12.05
N ILE A 111 15.92 -7.09 12.21
CA ILE A 111 15.69 -6.45 13.51
C ILE A 111 14.86 -7.36 14.41
N CYS A 112 13.76 -7.94 13.92
CA CYS A 112 12.94 -8.88 14.70
C CYS A 112 13.79 -10.06 15.26
N LYS A 113 14.58 -10.70 14.39
CA LYS A 113 15.51 -11.78 14.79
C LYS A 113 16.49 -11.32 15.87
N PHE A 114 17.04 -10.12 15.73
CA PHE A 114 17.95 -9.55 16.73
C PHE A 114 17.22 -9.35 18.06
N LEU A 115 16.01 -8.81 18.08
CA LEU A 115 15.23 -8.56 19.29
C LEU A 115 14.92 -9.85 20.06
N THR A 116 14.54 -10.91 19.37
CA THR A 116 14.35 -12.24 19.97
C THR A 116 15.62 -12.75 20.62
N SER A 117 16.75 -12.64 19.93
CA SER A 117 18.06 -13.05 20.48
C SER A 117 18.48 -12.18 21.67
N TYR A 118 18.25 -10.88 21.58
CA TYR A 118 18.56 -9.90 22.63
C TYR A 118 17.76 -10.19 23.90
N ARG A 119 16.44 -10.36 23.80
CA ARG A 119 15.55 -10.70 24.93
C ARG A 119 16.01 -11.99 25.63
N ARG A 120 16.26 -13.04 24.84
CA ARG A 120 16.75 -14.34 25.37
C ARG A 120 18.07 -14.23 26.10
N LYS A 121 19.04 -13.48 25.52
CA LYS A 121 20.38 -13.33 26.10
C LYS A 121 20.39 -12.56 27.41
N HIS A 122 19.48 -11.60 27.57
CA HIS A 122 19.45 -10.69 28.72
C HIS A 122 18.32 -10.99 29.70
N ASP A 123 17.58 -12.10 29.51
CA ASP A 123 16.40 -12.50 30.28
C ASP A 123 15.40 -11.34 30.43
N ARG A 124 15.09 -10.69 29.32
CA ARG A 124 14.20 -9.54 29.25
C ARG A 124 12.93 -9.86 28.47
N ARG A 125 11.81 -9.33 28.90
CA ARG A 125 10.53 -9.39 28.15
C ARG A 125 10.44 -8.29 27.09
N ARG A 126 11.03 -7.12 27.33
CA ARG A 126 10.99 -5.94 26.44
C ARG A 126 12.29 -5.76 25.66
N PRO A 127 12.26 -5.11 24.46
CA PRO A 127 11.05 -4.57 23.81
C PRO A 127 10.19 -5.67 23.20
N HIS A 128 8.86 -5.47 23.18
CA HIS A 128 7.93 -6.28 22.40
C HIS A 128 8.15 -6.07 20.89
N THR A 129 7.73 -7.00 20.07
CA THR A 129 7.84 -6.90 18.60
C THR A 129 6.48 -7.05 17.96
N PHE A 130 5.88 -5.92 17.55
CA PHE A 130 4.55 -5.81 16.96
C PHE A 130 4.68 -5.36 15.50
N TYR A 131 4.34 -6.22 14.56
CA TYR A 131 4.55 -5.95 13.14
C TYR A 131 3.30 -5.31 12.52
N TYR A 132 3.39 -4.07 12.07
CA TYR A 132 2.31 -3.35 11.42
C TYR A 132 2.44 -3.40 9.89
N ILE A 133 1.37 -3.76 9.19
CA ILE A 133 1.30 -4.03 7.75
C ILE A 133 2.14 -5.26 7.38
N SER A 134 1.48 -6.41 7.38
CA SER A 134 2.13 -7.69 7.07
C SER A 134 2.81 -7.66 5.70
N PRO A 135 4.04 -8.15 5.56
CA PRO A 135 4.65 -8.31 4.25
C PRO A 135 3.89 -9.33 3.41
N LYS A 136 3.82 -9.10 2.10
CA LYS A 136 3.08 -9.92 1.12
C LYS A 136 3.69 -11.31 0.91
N ILE A 137 3.90 -12.08 2.00
CA ILE A 137 4.47 -13.44 1.92
C ILE A 137 3.49 -14.45 1.30
N TRP A 138 2.22 -14.14 1.27
CA TRP A 138 1.19 -14.91 0.59
C TRP A 138 1.37 -14.93 -0.94
N ALA A 139 1.98 -13.87 -1.51
CA ALA A 139 2.28 -13.79 -2.93
C ALA A 139 3.57 -14.56 -3.29
N TRP A 140 4.62 -14.41 -2.47
CA TRP A 140 5.92 -15.00 -2.70
C TRP A 140 6.70 -15.10 -1.39
N LYS A 141 7.70 -15.98 -1.29
CA LYS A 141 8.52 -16.20 -0.07
C LYS A 141 7.68 -16.64 1.15
N GLU A 142 6.67 -17.45 0.93
CA GLU A 142 5.81 -18.01 1.97
C GLU A 142 6.60 -18.68 3.12
N TRP A 143 7.82 -19.21 2.82
CA TRP A 143 8.71 -19.80 3.85
C TRP A 143 9.09 -18.86 4.99
N ARG A 144 8.97 -17.52 4.80
CA ARG A 144 9.22 -16.51 5.83
C ARG A 144 8.23 -16.59 7.00
N ILE A 145 7.14 -17.31 6.88
CA ILE A 145 6.22 -17.55 8.01
C ILE A 145 6.94 -18.12 9.24
N LYS A 146 8.00 -18.93 9.03
CA LYS A 146 8.83 -19.47 10.12
C LYS A 146 9.56 -18.36 10.90
N ASP A 147 9.99 -17.31 10.20
CA ASP A 147 10.67 -16.17 10.83
C ASP A 147 9.67 -15.33 11.62
N PHE A 148 8.47 -15.05 11.06
CA PHE A 148 7.42 -14.34 11.77
C PHE A 148 7.00 -15.07 13.04
N ARG A 149 6.72 -16.37 12.94
CA ARG A 149 6.33 -17.20 14.09
C ARG A 149 7.37 -17.23 15.21
N ARG A 150 8.64 -17.10 14.88
CA ARG A 150 9.75 -17.11 15.85
C ARG A 150 9.99 -15.73 16.47
N ASP A 151 9.88 -14.66 15.67
CA ASP A 151 10.49 -13.37 15.97
C ASP A 151 9.47 -12.22 16.16
N VAL A 152 8.19 -12.43 15.81
CA VAL A 152 7.11 -11.43 15.91
C VAL A 152 6.04 -11.94 16.88
N GLU A 153 5.73 -11.12 17.87
CA GLU A 153 4.74 -11.46 18.89
C GLU A 153 3.32 -11.19 18.41
N GLU A 154 3.08 -10.01 17.81
CA GLU A 154 1.78 -9.61 17.27
C GLU A 154 1.94 -9.10 15.84
N MET A 155 1.03 -9.49 14.95
CA MET A 155 1.02 -9.05 13.56
C MET A 155 -0.31 -8.41 13.19
N PHE A 156 -0.23 -7.21 12.61
CA PHE A 156 -1.37 -6.43 12.16
C PHE A 156 -1.41 -6.42 10.63
N CYS A 157 -2.43 -7.05 10.06
CA CYS A 157 -2.62 -7.15 8.62
C CYS A 157 -3.70 -6.17 8.13
N ILE A 158 -3.59 -5.75 6.87
CA ILE A 158 -4.43 -4.73 6.26
C ILE A 158 -5.30 -5.24 5.09
N LEU A 159 -5.18 -6.52 4.75
CA LEU A 159 -5.98 -7.15 3.71
C LEU A 159 -6.79 -8.30 4.33
N PRO A 160 -8.12 -8.38 4.10
CA PRO A 160 -8.99 -9.35 4.79
C PRO A 160 -8.55 -10.80 4.58
N PHE A 161 -8.13 -11.17 3.37
CA PHE A 161 -7.68 -12.52 3.03
C PHE A 161 -6.36 -12.92 3.70
N GLU A 162 -5.58 -11.95 4.21
CA GLU A 162 -4.35 -12.24 4.97
C GLU A 162 -4.68 -12.97 6.26
N LYS A 163 -5.82 -12.65 6.89
CA LYS A 163 -6.28 -13.37 8.08
C LYS A 163 -6.50 -14.85 7.80
N GLU A 164 -7.19 -15.18 6.70
CA GLU A 164 -7.38 -16.57 6.28
C GLU A 164 -6.04 -17.25 5.98
N PHE A 165 -5.15 -16.56 5.27
CA PHE A 165 -3.83 -17.08 4.96
C PHE A 165 -2.99 -17.38 6.19
N PHE A 166 -2.92 -16.46 7.14
CA PHE A 166 -2.12 -16.65 8.34
C PHE A 166 -2.76 -17.62 9.35
N GLU A 167 -4.05 -17.49 9.64
CA GLU A 167 -4.71 -18.27 10.67
C GLU A 167 -5.11 -19.66 10.21
N GLN A 168 -5.78 -19.79 9.05
CA GLN A 168 -6.28 -21.08 8.59
C GLN A 168 -5.17 -21.96 8.01
N LYS A 169 -4.32 -21.37 7.14
CA LYS A 169 -3.25 -22.15 6.49
C LYS A 169 -2.03 -22.34 7.37
N HIS A 170 -1.66 -21.32 8.15
CA HIS A 170 -0.41 -21.35 8.91
C HIS A 170 -0.61 -21.42 10.42
N HIS A 171 -1.83 -21.42 10.94
CA HIS A 171 -2.12 -21.44 12.38
C HIS A 171 -1.30 -20.37 13.14
N TYR A 172 -1.22 -19.17 12.56
CA TYR A 172 -0.52 -18.02 13.11
C TYR A 172 -1.54 -16.89 13.29
N PRO A 173 -1.90 -16.53 14.55
CA PRO A 173 -2.91 -15.51 14.81
C PRO A 173 -2.43 -14.14 14.35
N VAL A 174 -3.36 -13.35 13.80
CA VAL A 174 -3.10 -12.00 13.30
C VAL A 174 -4.29 -11.09 13.57
N HIS A 175 -4.05 -9.79 13.67
CA HIS A 175 -5.08 -8.77 13.82
C HIS A 175 -5.37 -8.13 12.47
N TYR A 176 -6.56 -8.32 11.92
CA TYR A 176 -7.02 -7.53 10.79
C TYR A 176 -7.53 -6.17 11.30
N VAL A 177 -6.87 -5.09 10.90
CA VAL A 177 -7.15 -3.76 11.46
C VAL A 177 -7.90 -2.82 10.51
N GLY A 178 -8.25 -3.27 9.32
CA GLY A 178 -8.79 -2.43 8.25
C GLY A 178 -7.73 -2.11 7.18
N ASN A 179 -8.08 -1.28 6.21
CA ASN A 179 -7.20 -0.98 5.08
C ASN A 179 -6.93 0.53 4.97
N PRO A 180 -5.65 0.98 5.07
CA PRO A 180 -5.30 2.40 5.02
C PRO A 180 -5.72 3.09 3.71
N THR A 181 -5.66 2.40 2.57
CA THR A 181 -6.10 2.96 1.29
C THR A 181 -7.61 3.26 1.29
N ALA A 182 -8.42 2.40 1.93
CA ALA A 182 -9.85 2.66 2.09
C ALA A 182 -10.11 3.89 2.96
N ASP A 183 -9.28 4.09 4.00
CA ASP A 183 -9.38 5.27 4.86
C ASP A 183 -9.03 6.55 4.10
N GLU A 184 -7.96 6.53 3.29
CA GLU A 184 -7.52 7.67 2.48
C GLU A 184 -8.57 8.06 1.45
N VAL A 185 -9.16 7.08 0.74
CA VAL A 185 -10.24 7.33 -0.23
C VAL A 185 -11.49 7.87 0.47
N ARG A 186 -11.85 7.33 1.63
CA ARG A 186 -13.00 7.80 2.43
C ARG A 186 -12.80 9.24 2.89
N ALA A 187 -11.61 9.57 3.41
CA ALA A 187 -11.26 10.92 3.85
C ALA A 187 -11.30 11.92 2.67
N PHE A 188 -10.77 11.53 1.52
CA PHE A 188 -10.85 12.36 0.32
C PHE A 188 -12.29 12.61 -0.10
N LYS A 189 -13.11 11.57 -0.22
CA LYS A 189 -14.52 11.68 -0.62
C LYS A 189 -15.36 12.54 0.33
N ALA A 190 -15.01 12.56 1.62
CA ALA A 190 -15.71 13.37 2.61
C ALA A 190 -15.46 14.88 2.46
N THR A 191 -14.36 15.27 1.82
CA THR A 191 -13.94 16.68 1.68
C THR A 191 -13.94 17.20 0.24
N TYR A 192 -13.94 16.30 -0.74
CA TYR A 192 -13.89 16.67 -2.16
C TYR A 192 -15.26 17.09 -2.67
N THR A 193 -15.38 18.35 -3.11
CA THR A 193 -16.64 18.98 -3.54
C THR A 193 -16.57 19.56 -4.95
N GLU A 194 -15.42 19.44 -5.62
CA GLU A 194 -15.23 19.97 -6.98
C GLU A 194 -16.20 19.29 -7.97
N THR A 195 -16.91 20.09 -8.78
CA THR A 195 -17.82 19.54 -9.80
C THR A 195 -17.03 19.05 -11.02
N PHE A 196 -17.67 18.21 -11.85
CA PHE A 196 -17.05 17.74 -13.10
C PHE A 196 -16.65 18.90 -14.02
N SER A 197 -17.52 19.92 -14.19
CA SER A 197 -17.22 21.10 -15.01
C SER A 197 -16.04 21.91 -14.44
N ASP A 198 -15.94 22.04 -13.11
CA ASP A 198 -14.81 22.74 -12.50
C ASP A 198 -13.50 21.96 -12.68
N PHE A 199 -13.54 20.64 -12.47
CA PHE A 199 -12.40 19.75 -12.73
C PHE A 199 -11.94 19.82 -14.19
N CYS A 200 -12.88 19.80 -15.15
CA CYS A 200 -12.57 19.94 -16.56
C CYS A 200 -11.94 21.30 -16.86
N ARG A 201 -12.51 22.39 -16.34
CA ARG A 201 -11.99 23.75 -16.55
C ARG A 201 -10.57 23.90 -15.99
N SER A 202 -10.33 23.40 -14.78
CA SER A 202 -9.02 23.48 -14.11
C SER A 202 -7.92 22.70 -14.86
N ASN A 203 -8.32 21.67 -15.60
CA ASN A 203 -7.38 20.76 -16.28
C ASN A 203 -7.39 20.91 -17.82
N GLY A 204 -8.14 21.86 -18.39
CA GLY A 204 -8.24 22.07 -19.83
C GLY A 204 -8.91 20.91 -20.57
N LEU A 205 -9.87 20.26 -19.93
CA LEU A 205 -10.65 19.14 -20.46
C LEU A 205 -12.01 19.63 -21.00
N ASP A 206 -12.64 18.78 -21.81
CA ASP A 206 -13.99 19.01 -22.37
C ASP A 206 -15.05 18.46 -21.42
N ASP A 207 -15.89 19.33 -20.84
CA ASP A 207 -16.93 18.93 -19.91
C ASP A 207 -18.19 18.33 -20.57
N SER A 208 -18.26 18.33 -21.89
CA SER A 208 -19.30 17.63 -22.67
C SER A 208 -18.98 16.15 -22.91
N ARG A 209 -17.74 15.71 -22.64
CA ARG A 209 -17.26 14.35 -22.92
C ARG A 209 -16.93 13.60 -21.64
N PRO A 210 -17.48 12.39 -21.43
CA PRO A 210 -17.11 11.58 -20.25
C PRO A 210 -15.63 11.15 -20.29
N VAL A 211 -15.06 11.01 -19.12
CA VAL A 211 -13.63 10.71 -18.92
C VAL A 211 -13.40 9.20 -18.77
N ILE A 212 -12.37 8.69 -19.45
CA ILE A 212 -11.74 7.40 -19.14
C ILE A 212 -10.35 7.68 -18.55
N ALA A 213 -10.11 7.27 -17.31
CA ALA A 213 -8.84 7.42 -16.65
C ALA A 213 -7.81 6.39 -17.14
N ILE A 214 -6.54 6.82 -17.25
CA ILE A 214 -5.39 5.95 -17.54
C ILE A 214 -4.40 6.06 -16.37
N LEU A 215 -4.29 5.02 -15.57
CA LEU A 215 -3.34 4.91 -14.46
C LEU A 215 -2.21 3.96 -14.88
N ALA A 216 -1.20 4.48 -15.57
CA ALA A 216 -0.15 3.68 -16.21
C ALA A 216 0.93 3.16 -15.23
N GLY A 217 0.85 3.53 -13.96
CA GLY A 217 1.79 3.14 -12.91
C GLY A 217 2.48 4.33 -12.26
N SER A 218 3.26 4.05 -11.22
CA SER A 218 3.99 5.05 -10.43
C SER A 218 5.51 4.97 -10.60
N ARG A 219 6.00 4.05 -11.42
CA ARG A 219 7.43 3.85 -11.72
C ARG A 219 7.69 4.07 -13.18
N MET A 220 8.88 4.61 -13.51
CA MET A 220 9.34 4.85 -14.87
C MET A 220 9.09 3.66 -15.79
N GLN A 221 9.56 2.49 -15.39
CA GLN A 221 9.44 1.26 -16.17
C GLN A 221 7.96 0.83 -16.39
N GLU A 222 7.08 1.09 -15.45
CA GLU A 222 5.64 0.82 -15.58
C GLU A 222 5.03 1.74 -16.65
N ILE A 223 5.36 3.04 -16.60
CA ILE A 223 4.88 4.03 -17.56
C ILE A 223 5.37 3.69 -18.97
N GLU A 224 6.67 3.44 -19.13
CA GLU A 224 7.29 3.08 -20.42
C GLU A 224 6.63 1.86 -21.08
N ASN A 225 6.25 0.88 -20.28
CA ASN A 225 5.73 -0.39 -20.79
C ASN A 225 4.20 -0.44 -20.92
N ASN A 226 3.45 0.23 -20.02
CA ASN A 226 2.00 0.13 -19.98
C ASN A 226 1.29 1.28 -20.72
N LEU A 227 1.83 2.52 -20.66
CA LEU A 227 1.17 3.68 -21.23
C LEU A 227 0.97 3.60 -22.75
N PRO A 228 1.97 3.21 -23.57
CA PRO A 228 1.80 3.16 -25.03
C PRO A 228 0.67 2.22 -25.49
N PRO A 229 0.55 0.95 -25.02
CA PRO A 229 -0.57 0.11 -25.44
C PRO A 229 -1.91 0.58 -24.88
N MET A 230 -1.98 1.19 -23.69
CA MET A 230 -3.21 1.81 -23.16
C MET A 230 -3.67 2.97 -24.05
N LEU A 231 -2.76 3.86 -24.46
CA LEU A 231 -3.06 4.95 -25.39
C LEU A 231 -3.48 4.44 -26.75
N SER A 232 -2.83 3.39 -27.28
CA SER A 232 -3.22 2.76 -28.54
C SER A 232 -4.60 2.10 -28.49
N ALA A 233 -5.08 1.73 -27.31
CA ALA A 233 -6.44 1.22 -27.09
C ALA A 233 -7.49 2.33 -26.98
N ALA A 234 -7.08 3.56 -26.70
CA ALA A 234 -7.91 4.74 -26.46
C ALA A 234 -8.43 5.34 -27.77
N THR A 235 -9.39 4.69 -28.43
CA THR A 235 -9.84 5.05 -29.79
C THR A 235 -11.30 5.51 -29.89
N ASP A 236 -12.10 5.37 -28.84
CA ASP A 236 -13.51 5.77 -28.87
C ASP A 236 -13.64 7.29 -28.65
N SER A 237 -13.97 8.02 -29.71
CA SER A 237 -14.07 9.48 -29.70
C SER A 237 -15.21 10.05 -28.83
N ARG A 238 -16.13 9.22 -28.40
CA ARG A 238 -17.20 9.62 -27.44
C ARG A 238 -16.63 9.97 -26.07
N TYR A 239 -15.45 9.47 -25.76
CA TYR A 239 -14.76 9.68 -24.48
C TYR A 239 -13.51 10.53 -24.66
N GLN A 240 -13.11 11.22 -23.61
CA GLN A 240 -11.79 11.78 -23.48
C GLN A 240 -10.95 10.91 -22.56
N TYR A 241 -9.70 10.69 -22.93
CA TYR A 241 -8.77 9.86 -22.18
C TYR A 241 -7.81 10.74 -21.38
N VAL A 242 -7.73 10.52 -20.09
CA VAL A 242 -6.94 11.36 -19.20
C VAL A 242 -5.95 10.50 -18.41
N VAL A 243 -4.67 10.77 -18.59
CA VAL A 243 -3.59 10.08 -17.87
C VAL A 243 -3.40 10.71 -16.50
N ALA A 244 -3.40 9.88 -15.45
CA ALA A 244 -3.01 10.28 -14.11
C ALA A 244 -1.47 10.26 -14.00
N GLY A 245 -0.84 11.43 -13.95
CA GLY A 245 0.60 11.57 -13.72
C GLY A 245 0.94 11.33 -12.25
N ALA A 246 1.86 10.41 -11.99
CA ALA A 246 2.33 10.09 -10.65
C ALA A 246 3.13 11.28 -10.06
N PRO A 247 2.91 11.65 -8.77
CA PRO A 247 3.59 12.81 -8.18
C PRO A 247 5.12 12.71 -8.14
N SER A 248 5.67 11.50 -8.15
CA SER A 248 7.12 11.24 -8.12
C SER A 248 7.78 11.26 -9.49
N ILE A 249 7.02 11.42 -10.58
CA ILE A 249 7.49 11.36 -11.96
C ILE A 249 7.30 12.72 -12.63
N ASP A 250 8.33 13.21 -13.31
CA ASP A 250 8.28 14.49 -14.01
C ASP A 250 7.28 14.44 -15.18
N ARG A 251 6.57 15.54 -15.40
CA ARG A 251 5.65 15.72 -16.54
C ARG A 251 6.30 15.41 -17.88
N ALA A 252 7.57 15.80 -18.05
CA ALA A 252 8.35 15.60 -19.27
C ALA A 252 8.47 14.12 -19.67
N VAL A 253 8.33 13.19 -18.72
CA VAL A 253 8.36 11.73 -19.01
C VAL A 253 7.13 11.29 -19.79
N TYR A 254 5.98 11.91 -19.58
CA TYR A 254 4.73 11.55 -20.25
C TYR A 254 4.58 12.20 -21.64
N GLU A 255 5.16 13.37 -21.84
CA GLU A 255 4.97 14.17 -23.06
C GLU A 255 5.28 13.42 -24.38
N PRO A 256 6.36 12.60 -24.49
CA PRO A 256 6.62 11.85 -25.71
C PRO A 256 5.50 10.88 -26.10
N TYR A 257 4.82 10.28 -25.11
CA TYR A 257 3.73 9.33 -25.33
C TYR A 257 2.41 10.03 -25.67
N LEU A 258 2.22 11.24 -25.15
CA LEU A 258 0.96 11.99 -25.34
C LEU A 258 0.87 12.68 -26.70
N ARG A 259 2.02 12.96 -27.35
CA ARG A 259 2.04 13.61 -28.66
C ARG A 259 1.26 12.78 -29.68
N GLY A 260 0.20 13.39 -30.24
CA GLY A 260 -0.66 12.75 -31.25
C GLY A 260 -1.59 11.65 -30.71
N SER A 261 -1.62 11.38 -29.41
CA SER A 261 -2.52 10.39 -28.82
C SER A 261 -3.96 10.91 -28.59
N GLY A 262 -4.13 12.23 -28.55
CA GLY A 262 -5.42 12.86 -28.17
C GLY A 262 -5.75 12.73 -26.67
N ALA A 263 -4.87 12.17 -25.85
CA ALA A 263 -5.06 12.06 -24.40
C ALA A 263 -4.47 13.28 -23.68
N SER A 264 -5.10 13.64 -22.56
CA SER A 264 -4.68 14.70 -21.67
C SER A 264 -3.90 14.13 -20.46
N LEU A 265 -3.17 14.98 -19.73
CA LEU A 265 -2.39 14.61 -18.54
C LEU A 265 -2.77 15.50 -17.36
N VAL A 266 -3.15 14.89 -16.24
CA VAL A 266 -3.33 15.57 -14.96
C VAL A 266 -2.30 15.07 -13.95
N MET A 267 -1.58 15.98 -13.29
CA MET A 267 -0.50 15.64 -12.36
C MET A 267 -0.97 15.71 -10.91
N GLY A 268 -0.72 14.64 -10.14
CA GLY A 268 -0.99 14.62 -8.70
C GLY A 268 -2.47 14.68 -8.31
N GLN A 269 -3.40 14.44 -9.25
CA GLN A 269 -4.85 14.54 -9.05
C GLN A 269 -5.58 13.21 -9.29
N THR A 270 -4.96 12.09 -8.95
CA THR A 270 -5.52 10.75 -9.25
C THR A 270 -6.92 10.57 -8.65
N TYR A 271 -7.15 10.98 -7.41
CA TYR A 271 -8.44 10.83 -6.75
C TYR A 271 -9.52 11.75 -7.34
N ALA A 272 -9.17 12.99 -7.67
CA ALA A 272 -10.07 13.89 -8.39
C ALA A 272 -10.44 13.34 -9.76
N LEU A 273 -9.47 12.83 -10.52
CA LEU A 273 -9.70 12.17 -11.80
C LEU A 273 -10.64 10.96 -11.64
N LEU A 274 -10.40 10.08 -10.68
CA LEU A 274 -11.25 8.91 -10.43
C LEU A 274 -12.66 9.29 -10.00
N SER A 275 -12.82 10.39 -9.24
CA SER A 275 -14.16 10.88 -8.85
C SER A 275 -15.05 11.23 -10.04
N HIS A 276 -14.44 11.58 -11.18
CA HIS A 276 -15.12 12.02 -12.39
C HIS A 276 -15.01 11.05 -13.57
N SER A 277 -14.43 9.85 -13.33
CA SER A 277 -14.21 8.89 -14.41
C SER A 277 -15.35 7.91 -14.61
N THR A 278 -15.67 7.64 -15.86
CA THR A 278 -16.69 6.66 -16.28
C THR A 278 -16.15 5.23 -16.26
N ALA A 279 -14.88 5.05 -16.59
CA ALA A 279 -14.13 3.80 -16.56
C ALA A 279 -12.63 4.10 -16.44
N ALA A 280 -11.80 3.08 -16.22
CA ALA A 280 -10.36 3.23 -16.13
C ALA A 280 -9.57 2.05 -16.73
N MET A 281 -8.38 2.35 -17.25
CA MET A 281 -7.33 1.38 -17.53
C MET A 281 -6.26 1.54 -16.44
N VAL A 282 -5.97 0.49 -15.69
CA VAL A 282 -5.19 0.60 -14.45
C VAL A 282 -4.06 -0.41 -14.41
N THR A 283 -2.83 0.05 -14.18
CA THR A 283 -1.70 -0.85 -13.91
C THR A 283 -1.89 -1.56 -12.57
N SER A 284 -1.62 -2.87 -12.53
CA SER A 284 -1.77 -3.68 -11.33
C SER A 284 -0.95 -3.12 -10.15
N GLY A 285 -1.60 -2.92 -9.02
CA GLY A 285 -1.04 -2.37 -7.79
C GLY A 285 -2.14 -1.84 -6.87
N THR A 286 -1.80 -0.97 -5.95
CA THR A 286 -2.76 -0.31 -5.03
C THR A 286 -3.81 0.49 -5.80
N ALA A 287 -3.45 1.07 -6.94
CA ALA A 287 -4.36 1.83 -7.80
C ALA A 287 -5.60 1.04 -8.23
N THR A 288 -5.53 -0.30 -8.34
CA THR A 288 -6.71 -1.13 -8.64
C THR A 288 -7.74 -1.07 -7.52
N LEU A 289 -7.29 -1.09 -6.28
CA LEU A 289 -8.17 -0.96 -5.12
C LEU A 289 -8.74 0.46 -5.01
N GLU A 290 -7.90 1.48 -5.17
CA GLU A 290 -8.35 2.88 -5.20
C GLU A 290 -9.45 3.08 -6.22
N THR A 291 -9.25 2.62 -7.46
CA THR A 291 -10.24 2.71 -8.54
C THR A 291 -11.56 2.03 -8.19
N ALA A 292 -11.53 0.85 -7.58
CA ALA A 292 -12.73 0.14 -7.13
C ALA A 292 -13.44 0.90 -5.98
N LEU A 293 -12.68 1.49 -5.05
CA LEU A 293 -13.23 2.30 -3.95
C LEU A 293 -13.90 3.59 -4.45
N PHE A 294 -13.46 4.13 -5.60
CA PHE A 294 -14.17 5.20 -6.31
C PHE A 294 -15.37 4.70 -7.12
N ASN A 295 -15.63 3.40 -7.10
CA ASN A 295 -16.71 2.76 -7.87
C ASN A 295 -16.56 2.96 -9.39
N VAL A 296 -15.32 3.02 -9.89
CA VAL A 296 -14.99 3.20 -11.30
C VAL A 296 -14.67 1.83 -11.92
N PRO A 297 -15.45 1.35 -12.91
CA PRO A 297 -15.14 0.12 -13.63
C PRO A 297 -13.78 0.19 -14.29
N GLN A 298 -13.00 -0.91 -14.22
CA GLN A 298 -11.61 -0.90 -14.65
C GLN A 298 -11.18 -2.16 -15.39
N VAL A 299 -10.22 -1.99 -16.28
CA VAL A 299 -9.42 -3.06 -16.87
C VAL A 299 -8.03 -3.03 -16.25
N VAL A 300 -7.61 -4.13 -15.65
CA VAL A 300 -6.27 -4.22 -15.05
C VAL A 300 -5.25 -4.63 -16.09
N CYS A 301 -4.23 -3.79 -16.28
CA CYS A 301 -3.19 -3.92 -17.28
C CYS A 301 -1.84 -4.13 -16.62
N TYR A 302 -1.06 -5.11 -17.10
CA TYR A 302 0.30 -5.31 -16.58
C TYR A 302 1.23 -5.93 -17.63
N HIS A 303 2.18 -5.13 -18.09
CA HIS A 303 3.22 -5.60 -19.00
C HIS A 303 4.25 -6.46 -18.26
N THR A 304 4.70 -7.51 -18.91
CA THR A 304 5.79 -8.37 -18.41
C THR A 304 6.83 -8.62 -19.49
N ILE A 305 8.09 -8.62 -19.10
CA ILE A 305 9.18 -9.03 -19.97
C ILE A 305 9.08 -10.54 -20.20
N LEU A 306 9.19 -11.01 -21.46
CA LEU A 306 9.05 -12.43 -21.83
C LEU A 306 7.69 -13.06 -21.36
N PRO A 307 6.56 -12.62 -21.94
CA PRO A 307 5.22 -12.92 -21.43
C PRO A 307 4.92 -14.40 -21.21
N ARG A 308 5.31 -15.29 -22.15
CA ARG A 308 5.06 -16.73 -22.06
C ARG A 308 5.89 -17.40 -20.98
N LEU A 309 7.16 -17.01 -20.84
CA LEU A 309 8.06 -17.54 -19.81
C LEU A 309 7.65 -17.03 -18.42
N TYR A 310 7.24 -15.76 -18.34
CA TYR A 310 6.74 -15.17 -17.10
C TYR A 310 5.47 -15.87 -16.61
N ARG A 311 4.53 -16.20 -17.51
CA ARG A 311 3.31 -16.95 -17.15
C ARG A 311 3.63 -18.34 -16.60
N LEU A 312 4.59 -19.06 -17.23
CA LEU A 312 5.04 -20.35 -16.74
C LEU A 312 5.68 -20.22 -15.35
N ALA A 313 6.59 -19.26 -15.19
CA ALA A 313 7.24 -18.97 -13.91
C ALA A 313 6.23 -18.49 -12.84
N PHE A 314 5.25 -17.66 -13.24
CA PHE A 314 4.18 -17.18 -12.36
C PHE A 314 3.40 -18.35 -11.78
N ASN A 315 2.96 -19.29 -12.61
CA ASN A 315 2.22 -20.46 -12.17
C ASN A 315 3.04 -21.42 -11.28
N LEU A 316 4.37 -21.42 -11.41
CA LEU A 316 5.27 -22.27 -10.62
C LEU A 316 5.71 -21.63 -9.29
N VAL A 317 5.91 -20.33 -9.28
CA VAL A 317 6.54 -19.60 -8.15
C VAL A 317 5.52 -18.78 -7.36
N ILE A 318 4.56 -18.16 -8.05
CA ILE A 318 3.55 -17.29 -7.44
C ILE A 318 2.29 -18.12 -7.16
N LYS A 319 1.95 -18.24 -5.90
CA LYS A 319 0.80 -19.05 -5.42
C LYS A 319 -0.53 -18.29 -5.43
N CYS A 320 -0.53 -17.04 -5.93
CA CYS A 320 -1.74 -16.23 -6.01
C CYS A 320 -2.49 -16.48 -7.32
N ARG A 321 -3.79 -16.67 -7.23
CA ARG A 321 -4.67 -16.81 -8.38
C ARG A 321 -4.83 -15.51 -9.17
N TYR A 322 -4.72 -14.36 -8.52
CA TYR A 322 -4.97 -13.02 -9.05
C TYR A 322 -3.79 -12.10 -8.78
N ILE A 323 -3.66 -11.03 -9.59
CA ILE A 323 -2.62 -10.00 -9.44
C ILE A 323 -3.17 -8.67 -8.89
N SER A 324 -4.46 -8.40 -9.03
CA SER A 324 -5.11 -7.20 -8.51
C SER A 324 -5.58 -7.39 -7.08
N LEU A 325 -5.49 -6.34 -6.26
CA LEU A 325 -6.04 -6.35 -4.91
C LEU A 325 -7.56 -6.54 -4.90
N VAL A 326 -8.26 -6.06 -5.92
CA VAL A 326 -9.72 -6.22 -6.06
C VAL A 326 -10.09 -7.69 -6.10
N ASN A 327 -9.53 -8.46 -7.02
CA ASN A 327 -9.81 -9.90 -7.16
C ASN A 327 -9.33 -10.71 -5.95
N LEU A 328 -8.18 -10.34 -5.38
CA LEU A 328 -7.64 -10.98 -4.17
C LEU A 328 -8.58 -10.78 -2.98
N ILE A 329 -9.05 -9.56 -2.76
CA ILE A 329 -9.98 -9.25 -1.65
C ILE A 329 -11.34 -9.91 -1.90
N ALA A 330 -11.86 -9.86 -3.14
CA ALA A 330 -13.12 -10.52 -3.49
C ALA A 330 -13.04 -12.06 -3.42
N GLY A 331 -11.83 -12.64 -3.58
CA GLY A 331 -11.64 -14.09 -3.72
C GLY A 331 -12.17 -14.66 -5.04
N SER A 332 -12.58 -13.80 -5.98
CA SER A 332 -13.14 -14.13 -7.29
C SER A 332 -12.71 -13.09 -8.33
N GLU A 333 -12.89 -13.40 -9.62
CA GLU A 333 -12.62 -12.44 -10.70
C GLU A 333 -13.74 -11.41 -10.77
N VAL A 334 -13.49 -10.22 -10.27
CA VAL A 334 -14.35 -9.03 -10.33
C VAL A 334 -13.92 -8.12 -11.47
N VAL A 335 -12.61 -7.97 -11.64
CA VAL A 335 -11.99 -7.16 -12.69
C VAL A 335 -11.17 -8.05 -13.61
N GLN A 336 -11.23 -7.80 -14.91
CA GLN A 336 -10.45 -8.54 -15.89
C GLN A 336 -8.97 -8.16 -15.79
N GLU A 337 -8.10 -9.15 -15.62
CA GLU A 337 -6.66 -8.97 -15.51
C GLU A 337 -5.96 -9.32 -16.83
N LEU A 338 -5.48 -8.30 -17.53
CA LEU A 338 -4.72 -8.43 -18.76
C LEU A 338 -3.22 -8.36 -18.43
N PHE A 339 -2.61 -9.52 -18.26
CA PHE A 339 -1.17 -9.61 -18.01
C PHE A 339 -0.48 -10.62 -18.92
N ALA A 340 0.80 -10.49 -19.09
CA ALA A 340 1.63 -11.32 -19.92
C ALA A 340 1.13 -11.37 -21.39
N ASP A 341 0.80 -12.53 -21.89
CA ASP A 341 0.30 -12.78 -23.27
C ASP A 341 -1.14 -12.25 -23.51
N ARG A 342 -1.90 -11.94 -22.44
CA ARG A 342 -3.22 -11.29 -22.55
C ARG A 342 -3.12 -9.77 -22.66
N PHE A 343 -1.98 -9.17 -22.33
CA PHE A 343 -1.80 -7.73 -22.40
C PHE A 343 -1.54 -7.31 -23.85
N SER A 344 -2.60 -6.98 -24.57
CA SER A 344 -2.57 -6.52 -25.96
C SER A 344 -3.58 -5.40 -26.18
N VAL A 345 -3.33 -4.55 -27.17
CA VAL A 345 -4.23 -3.44 -27.53
C VAL A 345 -5.63 -3.94 -27.85
N ALA A 346 -5.77 -5.07 -28.55
CA ALA A 346 -7.05 -5.66 -28.90
C ALA A 346 -7.83 -6.08 -27.65
N ASN A 347 -7.17 -6.81 -26.73
CA ASN A 347 -7.82 -7.27 -25.50
C ASN A 347 -8.17 -6.10 -24.57
N ILE A 348 -7.34 -5.05 -24.52
CA ILE A 348 -7.67 -3.83 -23.74
C ILE A 348 -8.94 -3.18 -24.28
N ARG A 349 -9.07 -3.03 -25.60
CA ARG A 349 -10.28 -2.46 -26.23
C ARG A 349 -11.54 -3.29 -25.93
N GLU A 350 -11.43 -4.60 -26.10
CA GLU A 350 -12.54 -5.52 -25.84
C GLU A 350 -12.98 -5.41 -24.38
N ALA A 351 -12.05 -5.56 -23.44
CA ALA A 351 -12.32 -5.47 -22.02
C ALA A 351 -12.85 -4.09 -21.60
N LEU A 352 -12.32 -3.01 -22.17
CA LEU A 352 -12.82 -1.65 -21.92
C LEU A 352 -14.26 -1.49 -22.45
N SER A 353 -14.55 -1.96 -23.68
CA SER A 353 -15.91 -1.92 -24.24
C SER A 353 -16.94 -2.64 -23.36
N ASP A 354 -16.54 -3.76 -22.74
CA ASP A 354 -17.43 -4.57 -21.88
C ASP A 354 -17.82 -3.86 -20.58
N ILE A 355 -17.02 -2.91 -20.11
CA ILE A 355 -17.25 -2.18 -18.84
C ILE A 355 -17.76 -0.74 -19.03
N LEU A 356 -17.80 -0.23 -20.25
CA LEU A 356 -18.39 1.08 -20.55
C LEU A 356 -19.94 1.07 -20.36
N PRO A 357 -20.60 2.25 -20.30
CA PRO A 357 -22.05 2.32 -20.25
C PRO A 357 -22.71 1.51 -21.37
N GLY A 358 -23.58 0.56 -21.00
CA GLY A 358 -24.18 -0.41 -21.91
C GLY A 358 -23.39 -1.71 -22.12
N GLY A 359 -22.16 -1.81 -21.62
CA GLY A 359 -21.36 -3.03 -21.64
C GLY A 359 -21.89 -4.10 -20.66
N LYS A 360 -21.75 -5.38 -21.04
CA LYS A 360 -22.33 -6.51 -20.30
C LYS A 360 -21.67 -6.78 -18.94
N GLY A 361 -20.38 -6.50 -18.83
CA GLY A 361 -19.59 -6.75 -17.61
C GLY A 361 -19.76 -5.67 -16.54
N ARG A 362 -20.23 -4.46 -16.91
CA ARG A 362 -20.25 -3.31 -16.00
C ARG A 362 -21.04 -3.55 -14.71
N ALA A 363 -22.26 -4.06 -14.81
CA ALA A 363 -23.13 -4.26 -13.65
C ALA A 363 -22.55 -5.31 -12.67
N ALA A 364 -22.02 -6.41 -13.20
CA ALA A 364 -21.38 -7.45 -12.39
C ALA A 364 -20.11 -6.93 -11.69
N MET A 365 -19.32 -6.10 -12.35
CA MET A 365 -18.12 -5.50 -11.77
C MET A 365 -18.47 -4.56 -10.59
N LEU A 366 -19.48 -3.70 -10.77
CA LEU A 366 -19.94 -2.80 -9.70
C LEU A 366 -20.52 -3.57 -8.50
N GLU A 367 -21.18 -4.70 -8.72
CA GLU A 367 -21.62 -5.60 -7.66
C GLU A 367 -20.42 -6.23 -6.93
N GLY A 368 -19.42 -6.70 -7.68
CA GLY A 368 -18.17 -7.20 -7.11
C GLY A 368 -17.45 -6.16 -6.25
N TYR A 369 -17.51 -4.88 -6.60
CA TYR A 369 -16.95 -3.80 -5.78
C TYR A 369 -17.67 -3.65 -4.44
N ARG A 370 -18.99 -3.88 -4.37
CA ARG A 370 -19.71 -3.92 -3.09
C ARG A 370 -19.17 -5.02 -2.19
N THR A 371 -18.97 -6.21 -2.73
CA THR A 371 -18.34 -7.32 -1.99
C THR A 371 -16.94 -6.97 -1.48
N VAL A 372 -16.12 -6.28 -2.30
CA VAL A 372 -14.80 -5.80 -1.87
C VAL A 372 -14.91 -4.83 -0.71
N MET A 373 -15.81 -3.84 -0.79
CA MET A 373 -16.03 -2.84 0.27
C MET A 373 -16.55 -3.49 1.57
N GLU A 374 -17.48 -4.43 1.47
CA GLU A 374 -18.01 -5.19 2.61
C GLU A 374 -16.90 -5.98 3.34
N ARG A 375 -16.01 -6.64 2.57
CA ARG A 375 -14.87 -7.39 3.15
C ARG A 375 -13.82 -6.51 3.78
N LEU A 376 -13.60 -5.30 3.26
CA LEU A 376 -12.69 -4.31 3.85
C LEU A 376 -13.23 -3.76 5.16
N GLY A 377 -14.55 -3.62 5.28
CA GLY A 377 -15.21 -2.99 6.42
C GLY A 377 -15.03 -1.47 6.45
N ASP A 378 -15.69 -0.83 7.42
CA ASP A 378 -15.73 0.63 7.56
C ASP A 378 -14.83 1.19 8.65
N THR A 379 -13.94 0.38 9.20
CA THR A 379 -13.11 0.74 10.35
C THR A 379 -11.82 1.44 9.91
N SER A 380 -11.38 2.42 10.71
CA SER A 380 -10.10 3.11 10.50
C SER A 380 -8.93 2.19 10.86
N ALA A 381 -8.09 1.85 9.88
CA ALA A 381 -6.95 0.98 10.08
C ALA A 381 -5.95 1.48 11.13
N PRO A 382 -5.51 2.75 11.11
CA PRO A 382 -4.57 3.26 12.11
C PRO A 382 -5.19 3.36 13.51
N ASP A 383 -6.50 3.63 13.62
CA ASP A 383 -7.16 3.73 14.93
C ASP A 383 -7.35 2.36 15.58
N ASN A 384 -7.75 1.35 14.80
CA ASN A 384 -7.85 -0.01 15.27
C ASN A 384 -6.48 -0.56 15.67
N ALA A 385 -5.47 -0.39 14.83
CA ALA A 385 -4.10 -0.82 15.14
C ALA A 385 -3.60 -0.15 16.42
N ALA A 386 -3.80 1.17 16.59
CA ALA A 386 -3.41 1.89 17.79
C ALA A 386 -4.12 1.37 19.04
N SER A 387 -5.44 1.13 18.96
CA SER A 387 -6.25 0.60 20.07
C SER A 387 -5.75 -0.78 20.51
N GLU A 388 -5.54 -1.69 19.56
CA GLU A 388 -5.03 -3.04 19.85
C GLU A 388 -3.61 -3.00 20.42
N ILE A 389 -2.68 -2.25 19.81
CA ILE A 389 -1.30 -2.12 20.26
C ILE A 389 -1.24 -1.61 21.70
N VAL A 390 -1.94 -0.51 21.99
CA VAL A 390 -1.96 0.07 23.35
C VAL A 390 -2.62 -0.87 24.36
N SER A 391 -3.70 -1.56 23.97
CA SER A 391 -4.38 -2.55 24.81
C SER A 391 -3.46 -3.72 25.15
N LEU A 392 -2.77 -4.28 24.16
CA LEU A 392 -1.84 -5.39 24.34
C LEU A 392 -0.67 -5.01 25.26
N LEU A 393 -0.08 -3.81 25.05
CA LEU A 393 1.01 -3.32 25.90
C LEU A 393 0.60 -3.08 27.35
N ARG A 394 -0.63 -2.62 27.58
CA ARG A 394 -1.16 -2.41 28.95
C ARG A 394 -1.48 -3.72 29.69
N ARG A 395 -1.76 -4.81 28.96
CA ARG A 395 -2.01 -6.15 29.52
C ARG A 395 -0.72 -6.92 29.83
N GLN A 396 0.41 -6.49 29.28
CA GLN A 396 1.72 -7.14 29.43
C GLN A 396 2.66 -6.21 30.24
N PRO A 397 2.53 -6.16 31.56
CA PRO A 397 3.34 -5.26 32.42
C PRO A 397 4.84 -5.58 32.41
#